data_7fc843f70e77061c558ea67f828fdbf3
#
_entry.id   7fc843f70e77061c558ea67f828fdbf3
#
_cell.length_a   1.000
_cell.length_b   1.000
_cell.length_c   1.000
_cell.angle_alpha   90.00
_cell.angle_beta   90.00
_cell.angle_gamma   90.00
#
_symmetry.space_group_name_H-M   'P 1'
#
loop_
_entity.id
_entity.type
_entity.pdbx_description
1 polymer ?
#
loop_
_entity_poly.entity_id
_entity_poly.type
_entity_poly.pdbx_seq_one_letter_code
_entity_poly.pdbx_strand_id
1 'polypeptide(L)'
;NTIVTPCLLGMNSLYTLIHTAVVFAAGSGSILAVNANYSFAVDLVLMGVVATVVYSCLFKKTRHNVLYVLLIGTVLSSFFSSIQSTLTRMMDPNEYDNLLATLVASFSNINSEIIVISLIVLTAIIFMLRKELALLDVITLGKDQAVNLGVDYDRCIRRLLLGVTLCIAVATAMVGPISFLGLIIANLSRQLLKTYRHTQLILGSALFGMIVLVGGQLLVEHAYSYTIPVSVFITVGGGVYFLYLLLTNRRA
;
A
#
# COMPACT_ATOMS: atom_id res chain seq x y z
N ASN A 1 11.40 14.21 0.46
CA ASN A 1 11.68 13.15 -0.52
C ASN A 1 10.41 12.82 -1.29
N THR A 2 10.32 13.27 -2.54
CA THR A 2 9.14 13.10 -3.42
C THR A 2 9.04 11.71 -4.07
N ILE A 3 10.03 10.84 -3.84
CA ILE A 3 10.20 9.56 -4.55
C ILE A 3 9.83 8.35 -3.67
N VAL A 4 9.68 8.55 -2.37
CA VAL A 4 9.43 7.46 -1.43
C VAL A 4 7.97 7.03 -1.48
N THR A 5 7.74 5.79 -1.91
CA THR A 5 6.42 5.16 -1.92
C THR A 5 6.33 4.01 -0.93
N PRO A 6 5.16 3.72 -0.38
CA PRO A 6 4.94 2.57 0.49
C PRO A 6 5.27 1.22 -0.16
N CYS A 7 5.17 1.13 -1.48
CA CYS A 7 5.56 -0.08 -2.23
C CYS A 7 7.03 -0.44 -2.03
N LEU A 8 7.90 0.57 -1.85
CA LEU A 8 9.33 0.39 -1.55
C LEU A 8 9.57 -0.18 -0.15
N LEU A 9 8.59 -0.16 0.72
CA LEU A 9 8.66 -0.81 2.03
C LEU A 9 8.42 -2.32 1.96
N GLY A 10 8.10 -2.88 0.79
CA GLY A 10 7.85 -4.31 0.62
C GLY A 10 6.46 -4.79 1.01
N MET A 11 5.50 -3.87 1.18
CA MET A 11 4.14 -4.21 1.60
C MET A 11 3.41 -5.09 0.59
N ASN A 12 3.59 -4.83 -0.71
CA ASN A 12 2.99 -5.64 -1.77
C ASN A 12 3.52 -7.09 -1.74
N SER A 13 4.85 -7.24 -1.60
CA SER A 13 5.47 -8.58 -1.50
C SER A 13 5.08 -9.31 -0.21
N LEU A 14 4.87 -8.59 0.87
CA LEU A 14 4.35 -9.16 2.11
C LEU A 14 2.92 -9.68 1.93
N TYR A 15 2.06 -8.91 1.28
CA TYR A 15 0.69 -9.34 0.97
C TYR A 15 0.69 -10.60 0.10
N THR A 16 1.43 -10.59 -1.02
CA THR A 16 1.48 -11.74 -1.92
C THR A 16 1.99 -13.00 -1.20
N LEU A 17 2.97 -12.85 -0.31
CA LEU A 17 3.47 -13.95 0.52
C LEU A 17 2.39 -14.48 1.47
N ILE A 18 1.72 -13.58 2.22
CA ILE A 18 0.70 -13.98 3.20
C ILE A 18 -0.45 -14.68 2.49
N HIS A 19 -0.99 -14.08 1.43
CA HIS A 19 -2.09 -14.67 0.66
C HIS A 19 -1.70 -16.03 0.07
N THR A 20 -0.50 -16.16 -0.52
CA THR A 20 0.03 -17.44 -1.01
C THR A 20 0.15 -18.47 0.11
N ALA A 21 0.64 -18.07 1.29
CA ALA A 21 0.78 -18.97 2.44
C ALA A 21 -0.59 -19.44 2.98
N VAL A 22 -1.59 -18.55 3.00
CA VAL A 22 -2.96 -18.89 3.41
C VAL A 22 -3.57 -19.89 2.44
N VAL A 23 -3.47 -19.64 1.13
CA VAL A 23 -4.00 -20.56 0.09
C VAL A 23 -3.28 -21.91 0.14
N PHE A 24 -1.96 -21.91 0.29
CA PHE A 24 -1.16 -23.12 0.40
C PHE A 24 -1.50 -23.96 1.66
N ALA A 25 -1.69 -23.29 2.80
CA ALA A 25 -1.99 -23.98 4.07
C ALA A 25 -3.43 -24.50 4.16
N ALA A 26 -4.37 -23.75 3.56
CA ALA A 26 -5.78 -24.06 3.62
C ALA A 26 -6.22 -25.05 2.52
N GLY A 27 -5.50 -25.08 1.39
CA GLY A 27 -5.90 -25.82 0.18
C GLY A 27 -7.00 -25.12 -0.61
N SER A 28 -7.04 -25.33 -1.91
CA SER A 28 -8.00 -24.68 -2.83
C SER A 28 -9.48 -25.02 -2.58
N GLY A 29 -9.76 -26.12 -1.88
CA GLY A 29 -11.12 -26.58 -1.54
C GLY A 29 -11.63 -26.09 -0.19
N SER A 30 -10.86 -25.30 0.56
CA SER A 30 -11.27 -24.84 1.89
C SER A 30 -12.28 -23.68 1.80
N ILE A 31 -13.08 -23.52 2.85
CA ILE A 31 -14.01 -22.39 2.99
C ILE A 31 -13.27 -21.05 2.91
N LEU A 32 -12.01 -21.01 3.33
CA LEU A 32 -11.13 -19.83 3.29
C LEU A 32 -10.76 -19.45 1.84
N ALA A 33 -10.61 -20.42 0.94
CA ALA A 33 -10.29 -20.17 -0.47
C ALA A 33 -11.54 -19.86 -1.31
N VAL A 34 -12.69 -20.43 -0.93
CA VAL A 34 -13.95 -20.29 -1.67
C VAL A 34 -14.71 -19.01 -1.30
N ASN A 35 -14.61 -18.54 -0.08
CA ASN A 35 -15.39 -17.41 0.42
C ASN A 35 -14.52 -16.14 0.49
N ALA A 36 -14.72 -15.21 -0.44
CA ALA A 36 -13.95 -13.97 -0.54
C ALA A 36 -13.94 -13.14 0.76
N ASN A 37 -15.03 -13.14 1.53
CA ASN A 37 -15.13 -12.39 2.78
C ASN A 37 -14.22 -12.98 3.87
N TYR A 38 -14.15 -14.31 3.98
CA TYR A 38 -13.26 -14.96 4.97
C TYR A 38 -11.79 -14.81 4.57
N SER A 39 -11.47 -14.98 3.28
CA SER A 39 -10.12 -14.76 2.76
C SER A 39 -9.65 -13.33 3.05
N PHE A 40 -10.48 -12.34 2.74
CA PHE A 40 -10.19 -10.93 3.03
C PHE A 40 -9.96 -10.68 4.53
N ALA A 41 -10.81 -11.21 5.42
CA ALA A 41 -10.68 -11.00 6.85
C ALA A 41 -9.38 -11.63 7.39
N VAL A 42 -9.03 -12.83 6.93
CA VAL A 42 -7.79 -13.52 7.33
C VAL A 42 -6.56 -12.76 6.81
N ASP A 43 -6.56 -12.36 5.53
CA ASP A 43 -5.48 -11.59 4.93
C ASP A 43 -5.29 -10.25 5.64
N LEU A 44 -6.39 -9.55 5.94
CA LEU A 44 -6.37 -8.29 6.67
C LEU A 44 -5.75 -8.43 8.06
N VAL A 45 -6.18 -9.42 8.84
CA VAL A 45 -5.67 -9.65 10.20
C VAL A 45 -4.22 -10.08 10.16
N LEU A 46 -3.87 -11.07 9.33
CA LEU A 46 -2.49 -11.56 9.22
C LEU A 46 -1.57 -10.46 8.71
N MET A 47 -1.95 -9.74 7.65
CA MET A 47 -1.16 -8.65 7.12
C MET A 47 -1.00 -7.52 8.15
N GLY A 48 -2.07 -7.14 8.83
CA GLY A 48 -2.04 -6.14 9.90
C GLY A 48 -1.09 -6.50 11.03
N VAL A 49 -1.15 -7.76 11.52
CA VAL A 49 -0.28 -8.25 12.59
C VAL A 49 1.17 -8.36 12.13
N VAL A 50 1.42 -9.07 11.02
CA VAL A 50 2.80 -9.30 10.54
C VAL A 50 3.45 -7.98 10.15
N ALA A 51 2.75 -7.11 9.41
CA ALA A 51 3.25 -5.80 9.05
C ALA A 51 3.56 -4.95 10.28
N THR A 52 2.66 -4.91 11.28
CA THR A 52 2.89 -4.16 12.52
C THR A 52 4.13 -4.66 13.27
N VAL A 53 4.30 -5.97 13.41
CA VAL A 53 5.46 -6.57 14.09
C VAL A 53 6.74 -6.27 13.33
N VAL A 54 6.78 -6.58 12.03
CA VAL A 54 7.97 -6.41 11.19
C VAL A 54 8.40 -4.94 11.16
N TYR A 55 7.48 -4.02 10.82
CA TYR A 55 7.83 -2.61 10.69
C TYR A 55 8.04 -1.90 12.04
N SER A 56 7.35 -2.32 13.09
CA SER A 56 7.63 -1.80 14.44
C SER A 56 9.05 -2.17 14.90
N CYS A 57 9.48 -3.40 14.63
CA CYS A 57 10.84 -3.86 14.92
C CYS A 57 11.88 -3.09 14.10
N LEU A 58 11.63 -2.92 12.80
CA LEU A 58 12.48 -2.16 11.89
C LEU A 58 12.65 -0.70 12.33
N PHE A 59 11.55 -0.01 12.58
CA PHE A 59 11.58 1.39 12.98
C PHE A 59 12.29 1.61 14.31
N LYS A 60 12.17 0.67 15.24
CA LYS A 60 12.91 0.71 16.51
C LYS A 60 14.43 0.55 16.29
N LYS A 61 14.85 -0.32 15.35
CA LYS A 61 16.26 -0.64 15.12
C LYS A 61 16.98 0.39 14.23
N THR A 62 16.28 0.99 13.27
CA THR A 62 16.84 1.97 12.31
C THR A 62 16.93 3.38 12.83
N ARG A 63 16.61 3.64 14.11
CA ARG A 63 16.59 4.98 14.72
C ARG A 63 15.85 6.02 13.86
N HIS A 64 14.78 5.59 13.16
CA HIS A 64 13.92 6.44 12.33
C HIS A 64 14.62 7.09 11.10
N ASN A 65 15.76 6.57 10.68
CA ASN A 65 16.41 7.04 9.46
C ASN A 65 15.68 6.47 8.23
N VAL A 66 15.00 7.34 7.48
CA VAL A 66 14.16 6.97 6.35
C VAL A 66 14.92 6.24 5.24
N LEU A 67 16.20 6.59 4.99
CA LEU A 67 17.01 5.92 3.98
C LEU A 67 17.28 4.46 4.34
N TYR A 68 17.61 4.18 5.61
CA TYR A 68 17.79 2.80 6.07
C TYR A 68 16.49 2.01 6.04
N VAL A 69 15.37 2.63 6.37
CA VAL A 69 14.04 1.99 6.28
C VAL A 69 13.73 1.57 4.84
N LEU A 70 14.02 2.42 3.86
CA LEU A 70 13.84 2.12 2.45
C LEU A 70 14.73 0.98 1.97
N LEU A 71 16.02 1.04 2.33
CA LEU A 71 16.98 0.00 1.93
C LEU A 71 16.61 -1.36 2.52
N ILE A 72 16.22 -1.41 3.79
CA ILE A 72 15.75 -2.63 4.41
C ILE A 72 14.41 -3.08 3.78
N GLY A 73 13.53 -2.15 3.43
CA GLY A 73 12.28 -2.43 2.74
C GLY A 73 12.47 -3.14 1.41
N THR A 74 13.46 -2.71 0.60
CA THR A 74 13.78 -3.38 -0.68
C THR A 74 14.35 -4.78 -0.48
N VAL A 75 15.21 -4.98 0.53
CA VAL A 75 15.73 -6.30 0.89
C VAL A 75 14.61 -7.22 1.37
N LEU A 76 13.70 -6.72 2.22
CA LEU A 76 12.53 -7.48 2.68
C LEU A 76 11.59 -7.83 1.52
N SER A 77 11.37 -6.91 0.57
CA SER A 77 10.59 -7.21 -0.64
C SER A 77 11.15 -8.43 -1.38
N SER A 78 12.47 -8.44 -1.61
CA SER A 78 13.15 -9.55 -2.28
C SER A 78 13.05 -10.85 -1.49
N PHE A 79 13.20 -10.75 -0.16
CA PHE A 79 13.07 -11.90 0.73
C PHE A 79 11.67 -12.50 0.72
N PHE A 80 10.63 -11.67 0.86
CA PHE A 80 9.23 -12.12 0.80
C PHE A 80 8.88 -12.71 -0.56
N SER A 81 9.32 -12.08 -1.65
CA SER A 81 9.10 -12.59 -3.01
C SER A 81 9.81 -13.93 -3.25
N SER A 82 10.98 -14.14 -2.68
CA SER A 82 11.70 -15.42 -2.78
C SER A 82 10.98 -16.55 -2.05
N ILE A 83 10.47 -16.29 -0.85
CA ILE A 83 9.67 -17.27 -0.11
C ILE A 83 8.36 -17.56 -0.87
N GLN A 84 7.66 -16.52 -1.32
CA GLN A 84 6.44 -16.66 -2.10
C GLN A 84 6.67 -17.51 -3.36
N SER A 85 7.75 -17.25 -4.12
CA SER A 85 8.11 -18.04 -5.30
C SER A 85 8.46 -19.50 -4.98
N THR A 86 8.99 -19.77 -3.79
CA THR A 86 9.25 -21.13 -3.33
C THR A 86 7.94 -21.85 -3.03
N LEU A 87 7.02 -21.20 -2.31
CA LEU A 87 5.70 -21.77 -1.99
C LEU A 87 4.90 -22.08 -3.27
N THR A 88 4.88 -21.15 -4.23
CA THR A 88 4.16 -21.34 -5.50
C THR A 88 4.68 -22.51 -6.34
N ARG A 89 5.98 -22.84 -6.24
CA ARG A 89 6.55 -24.02 -6.92
C ARG A 89 6.14 -25.35 -6.27
N MET A 90 5.67 -25.31 -5.03
CA MET A 90 5.22 -26.49 -4.30
C MET A 90 3.70 -26.71 -4.42
N MET A 91 2.97 -25.75 -5.01
CA MET A 91 1.53 -25.81 -5.20
C MET A 91 1.14 -26.67 -6.39
N ASP A 92 -0.06 -27.26 -6.32
CA ASP A 92 -0.69 -27.89 -7.48
C ASP A 92 -1.02 -26.85 -8.59
N PRO A 93 -0.92 -27.24 -9.89
CA PRO A 93 -1.22 -26.33 -11.00
C PRO A 93 -2.58 -25.62 -10.90
N ASN A 94 -3.62 -26.34 -10.47
CA ASN A 94 -4.96 -25.79 -10.30
C ASN A 94 -5.02 -24.74 -9.16
N GLU A 95 -4.28 -24.95 -8.09
CA GLU A 95 -4.18 -23.99 -6.98
C GLU A 95 -3.41 -22.75 -7.40
N TYR A 96 -2.36 -22.94 -8.20
CA TYR A 96 -1.57 -21.85 -8.75
C TYR A 96 -2.39 -20.93 -9.68
N ASP A 97 -3.20 -21.49 -10.56
CA ASP A 97 -4.06 -20.69 -11.45
C ASP A 97 -5.08 -19.87 -10.67
N ASN A 98 -5.71 -20.46 -9.65
CA ASN A 98 -6.60 -19.73 -8.73
C ASN A 98 -5.88 -18.61 -7.97
N LEU A 99 -4.67 -18.90 -7.48
CA LEU A 99 -3.85 -17.90 -6.81
C LEU A 99 -3.50 -16.73 -7.74
N LEU A 100 -3.12 -16.99 -8.98
CA LEU A 100 -2.81 -15.93 -9.95
C LEU A 100 -4.02 -15.02 -10.20
N ALA A 101 -5.22 -15.57 -10.29
CA ALA A 101 -6.43 -14.79 -10.46
C ALA A 101 -6.72 -13.85 -9.28
N THR A 102 -6.35 -14.25 -8.06
CA THR A 102 -6.57 -13.45 -6.84
C THR A 102 -5.46 -12.44 -6.56
N LEU A 103 -4.24 -12.72 -7.00
CA LEU A 103 -3.09 -11.79 -6.83
C LEU A 103 -3.11 -10.58 -7.76
N VAL A 104 -3.94 -10.62 -8.80
CA VAL A 104 -4.11 -9.47 -9.71
C VAL A 104 -5.13 -8.51 -9.12
N ALA A 105 -4.72 -7.26 -8.91
CA ALA A 105 -5.63 -6.25 -8.39
C ALA A 105 -6.82 -6.01 -9.32
N SER A 106 -8.02 -6.27 -8.81
CA SER A 106 -9.28 -6.16 -9.53
C SER A 106 -10.37 -5.57 -8.64
N PHE A 107 -11.22 -4.75 -9.25
CA PHE A 107 -12.39 -4.18 -8.57
C PHE A 107 -13.66 -5.04 -8.79
N SER A 108 -13.60 -6.07 -9.66
CA SER A 108 -14.76 -6.84 -10.07
C SER A 108 -15.25 -7.83 -9.00
N ASN A 109 -14.39 -8.24 -8.09
CA ASN A 109 -14.68 -9.26 -7.07
C ASN A 109 -14.94 -8.70 -5.67
N ILE A 110 -15.18 -7.39 -5.55
CA ILE A 110 -15.36 -6.74 -4.25
C ILE A 110 -16.84 -6.78 -3.85
N ASN A 111 -17.14 -7.49 -2.76
CA ASN A 111 -18.47 -7.53 -2.16
C ASN A 111 -18.74 -6.28 -1.30
N SER A 112 -20.01 -5.89 -1.19
CA SER A 112 -20.43 -4.75 -0.35
C SER A 112 -20.02 -4.90 1.12
N GLU A 113 -19.98 -6.11 1.65
CA GLU A 113 -19.53 -6.40 3.02
C GLU A 113 -18.05 -6.06 3.24
N ILE A 114 -17.18 -6.41 2.28
CA ILE A 114 -15.75 -6.09 2.32
C ILE A 114 -15.54 -4.57 2.31
N ILE A 115 -16.32 -3.84 1.51
CA ILE A 115 -16.26 -2.37 1.45
C ILE A 115 -16.62 -1.76 2.80
N VAL A 116 -17.70 -2.22 3.43
CA VAL A 116 -18.16 -1.71 4.74
C VAL A 116 -17.12 -1.97 5.82
N ILE A 117 -16.59 -3.19 5.90
CA ILE A 117 -15.55 -3.54 6.88
C ILE A 117 -14.29 -2.69 6.67
N SER A 118 -13.84 -2.58 5.43
CA SER A 118 -12.65 -1.76 5.09
C SER A 118 -12.86 -0.29 5.44
N LEU A 119 -14.04 0.26 5.17
CA LEU A 119 -14.37 1.65 5.50
C LEU A 119 -14.37 1.90 7.01
N ILE A 120 -14.93 0.98 7.79
CA ILE A 120 -14.93 1.06 9.27
C ILE A 120 -13.50 1.04 9.79
N VAL A 121 -12.67 0.09 9.32
CA VAL A 121 -11.28 -0.05 9.76
C VAL A 121 -10.45 1.18 9.37
N LEU A 122 -10.56 1.66 8.13
CA LEU A 122 -9.86 2.87 7.67
C LEU A 122 -10.28 4.11 8.47
N THR A 123 -11.57 4.28 8.72
CA THR A 123 -12.09 5.39 9.53
C THR A 123 -11.55 5.33 10.95
N ALA A 124 -11.50 4.15 11.55
CA ALA A 124 -10.94 3.95 12.88
C ALA A 124 -9.44 4.30 12.93
N ILE A 125 -8.65 3.88 11.93
CA ILE A 125 -7.22 4.21 11.81
C ILE A 125 -7.03 5.71 11.68
N ILE A 126 -7.77 6.39 10.79
CA ILE A 126 -7.69 7.83 10.59
C ILE A 126 -8.06 8.59 11.87
N PHE A 127 -9.12 8.16 12.55
CA PHE A 127 -9.55 8.76 13.82
C PHE A 127 -8.49 8.60 14.91
N MET A 128 -7.84 7.43 14.99
CA MET A 128 -6.75 7.18 15.92
C MET A 128 -5.52 8.06 15.64
N LEU A 129 -5.24 8.34 14.36
CA LEU A 129 -4.09 9.12 13.93
C LEU A 129 -4.37 10.63 13.78
N ARG A 130 -5.58 11.10 14.08
CA ARG A 130 -5.97 12.51 13.85
C ARG A 130 -5.01 13.53 14.49
N LYS A 131 -4.44 13.21 15.66
CA LYS A 131 -3.50 14.08 16.37
C LYS A 131 -2.15 14.13 15.66
N GLU A 132 -1.65 12.99 15.23
CA GLU A 132 -0.39 12.86 14.50
C GLU A 132 -0.49 13.48 13.10
N LEU A 133 -1.64 13.36 12.44
CA LEU A 133 -1.91 14.02 11.15
C LEU A 133 -1.89 15.54 11.26
N ALA A 134 -2.39 16.11 12.34
CA ALA A 134 -2.34 17.56 12.59
C ALA A 134 -0.89 18.06 12.84
N LEU A 135 0.00 17.19 13.30
CA LEU A 135 1.40 17.51 13.55
C LEU A 135 2.30 17.36 12.31
N LEU A 136 1.78 16.86 11.18
CA LEU A 136 2.58 16.64 9.97
C LEU A 136 3.26 17.91 9.46
N ASP A 137 2.58 19.05 9.51
CA ASP A 137 3.16 20.33 9.08
C ASP A 137 4.35 20.73 9.95
N VAL A 138 4.30 20.43 11.25
CA VAL A 138 5.42 20.71 12.19
C VAL A 138 6.58 19.73 11.97
N ILE A 139 6.30 18.46 11.73
CA ILE A 139 7.31 17.41 11.51
C ILE A 139 8.15 17.69 10.26
N THR A 140 7.56 18.31 9.22
CA THR A 140 8.28 18.64 7.99
C THR A 140 9.32 19.75 8.14
N LEU A 141 9.27 20.52 9.23
CA LEU A 141 10.31 21.50 9.57
C LEU A 141 11.64 20.85 9.99
N GLY A 142 11.63 19.54 10.23
CA GLY A 142 12.78 18.76 10.66
C GLY A 142 12.76 18.42 12.16
N LYS A 143 13.63 17.45 12.55
CA LYS A 143 13.61 16.89 13.90
C LYS A 143 13.88 17.93 14.97
N ASP A 144 14.92 18.76 14.80
CA ASP A 144 15.36 19.72 15.82
C ASP A 144 14.31 20.80 16.05
N GLN A 145 13.69 21.29 14.98
CA GLN A 145 12.63 22.31 15.09
C GLN A 145 11.34 21.73 15.70
N ALA A 146 10.96 20.51 15.32
CA ALA A 146 9.77 19.85 15.88
C ALA A 146 9.92 19.59 17.39
N VAL A 147 11.12 19.18 17.83
CA VAL A 147 11.43 18.97 19.26
C VAL A 147 11.39 20.29 20.02
N ASN A 148 11.95 21.36 19.46
CA ASN A 148 11.91 22.69 20.07
C ASN A 148 10.48 23.23 20.21
N LEU A 149 9.57 22.83 19.33
CA LEU A 149 8.14 23.13 19.42
C LEU A 149 7.35 22.19 20.35
N GLY A 150 8.06 21.28 21.07
CA GLY A 150 7.48 20.40 22.08
C GLY A 150 6.87 19.11 21.51
N VAL A 151 7.14 18.77 20.24
CA VAL A 151 6.63 17.54 19.62
C VAL A 151 7.58 16.37 19.88
N ASP A 152 7.08 15.26 20.42
CA ASP A 152 7.83 14.00 20.48
C ASP A 152 7.94 13.41 19.06
N TYR A 153 8.96 13.86 18.32
CA TYR A 153 9.19 13.53 16.92
C TYR A 153 9.25 12.02 16.67
N ASP A 154 10.03 11.28 17.48
CA ASP A 154 10.26 9.85 17.26
C ASP A 154 8.99 9.01 17.50
N ARG A 155 8.18 9.38 18.50
CA ARG A 155 6.90 8.73 18.76
C ARG A 155 5.87 9.04 17.69
N CYS A 156 5.81 10.29 17.24
CA CYS A 156 4.88 10.72 16.21
C CYS A 156 5.17 10.04 14.86
N ILE A 157 6.42 10.03 14.41
CA ILE A 157 6.85 9.33 13.18
C ILE A 157 6.53 7.84 13.25
N ARG A 158 6.82 7.18 14.37
CA ARG A 158 6.52 5.74 14.52
C ARG A 158 5.03 5.45 14.40
N ARG A 159 4.16 6.25 15.04
CA ARG A 159 2.70 6.07 14.95
C ARG A 159 2.19 6.33 13.55
N LEU A 160 2.67 7.38 12.87
CA LEU A 160 2.32 7.68 11.49
C LEU A 160 2.72 6.55 10.55
N LEU A 161 3.95 6.03 10.66
CA LEU A 161 4.43 4.94 9.82
C LEU A 161 3.62 3.64 10.05
N LEU A 162 3.30 3.30 11.30
CA LEU A 162 2.44 2.16 11.61
C LEU A 162 1.03 2.36 11.06
N GLY A 163 0.47 3.56 11.20
CA GLY A 163 -0.85 3.87 10.65
C GLY A 163 -0.88 3.78 9.12
N VAL A 164 0.13 4.30 8.43
CA VAL A 164 0.27 4.14 6.97
C VAL A 164 0.38 2.67 6.59
N THR A 165 1.16 1.88 7.33
CA THR A 165 1.30 0.43 7.12
C THR A 165 -0.05 -0.28 7.21
N LEU A 166 -0.85 0.05 8.23
CA LEU A 166 -2.19 -0.51 8.40
C LEU A 166 -3.17 -0.07 7.29
N CYS A 167 -3.13 1.20 6.87
CA CYS A 167 -3.95 1.68 5.74
C CYS A 167 -3.61 0.93 4.45
N ILE A 168 -2.32 0.68 4.20
CA ILE A 168 -1.88 -0.09 3.03
C ILE A 168 -2.34 -1.55 3.15
N ALA A 169 -2.24 -2.15 4.34
CA ALA A 169 -2.71 -3.50 4.59
C ALA A 169 -4.19 -3.66 4.22
N VAL A 170 -5.05 -2.74 4.67
CA VAL A 170 -6.48 -2.73 4.33
C VAL A 170 -6.69 -2.57 2.83
N ALA A 171 -6.04 -1.59 2.21
CA ALA A 171 -6.21 -1.32 0.78
C ALA A 171 -5.74 -2.49 -0.10
N THR A 172 -4.59 -3.10 0.26
CA THR A 172 -4.02 -4.22 -0.50
C THR A 172 -4.83 -5.51 -0.30
N ALA A 173 -5.33 -5.77 0.91
CA ALA A 173 -6.21 -6.91 1.17
C ALA A 173 -7.54 -6.80 0.41
N MET A 174 -8.08 -5.57 0.28
CA MET A 174 -9.36 -5.32 -0.39
C MET A 174 -9.28 -5.45 -1.91
N VAL A 175 -8.27 -4.87 -2.53
CA VAL A 175 -8.19 -4.72 -4.01
C VAL A 175 -7.08 -5.56 -4.63
N GLY A 176 -6.09 -5.94 -3.84
CA GLY A 176 -4.83 -6.52 -4.31
C GLY A 176 -3.69 -5.48 -4.42
N PRO A 177 -2.48 -5.93 -4.75
CA PRO A 177 -1.30 -5.07 -4.79
C PRO A 177 -1.31 -4.15 -6.03
N ILE A 178 -1.29 -2.84 -5.81
CA ILE A 178 -1.16 -1.83 -6.89
C ILE A 178 0.16 -1.09 -6.70
N SER A 179 1.02 -1.13 -7.72
CA SER A 179 2.30 -0.43 -7.72
C SER A 179 2.18 0.97 -8.32
N PHE A 180 3.06 1.89 -7.90
CA PHE A 180 3.19 3.27 -8.41
C PHE A 180 1.99 4.21 -8.20
N LEU A 181 0.79 3.72 -7.89
CA LEU A 181 -0.41 4.55 -7.71
C LEU A 181 -0.18 5.69 -6.71
N GLY A 182 0.35 5.37 -5.54
CA GLY A 182 0.63 6.36 -4.49
C GLY A 182 1.63 7.44 -4.92
N LEU A 183 2.63 7.06 -5.72
CA LEU A 183 3.63 7.99 -6.25
C LEU A 183 2.99 8.98 -7.24
N ILE A 184 2.21 8.46 -8.18
CA ILE A 184 1.52 9.30 -9.18
C ILE A 184 0.61 10.30 -8.47
N ILE A 185 -0.28 9.79 -7.61
CA ILE A 185 -1.29 10.60 -6.93
C ILE A 185 -0.64 11.66 -6.04
N ALA A 186 0.36 11.28 -5.23
CA ALA A 186 1.01 12.23 -4.31
C ALA A 186 1.75 13.35 -5.06
N ASN A 187 2.45 13.03 -6.16
CA ASN A 187 3.18 14.04 -6.93
C ASN A 187 2.25 14.95 -7.74
N LEU A 188 1.24 14.37 -8.41
CA LEU A 188 0.26 15.18 -9.15
C LEU A 188 -0.54 16.09 -8.21
N SER A 189 -0.98 15.58 -7.06
CA SER A 189 -1.69 16.40 -6.08
C SER A 189 -0.86 17.58 -5.60
N ARG A 190 0.44 17.39 -5.36
CA ARG A 190 1.35 18.50 -5.00
C ARG A 190 1.50 19.51 -6.12
N GLN A 191 1.61 19.07 -7.37
CA GLN A 191 1.74 19.96 -8.53
C GLN A 191 0.46 20.76 -8.78
N LEU A 192 -0.71 20.15 -8.60
CA LEU A 192 -2.00 20.77 -8.82
C LEU A 192 -2.40 21.75 -7.69
N LEU A 193 -2.27 21.30 -6.45
CA LEU A 193 -2.75 22.09 -5.30
C LEU A 193 -1.76 23.18 -4.88
N LYS A 194 -0.48 23.05 -5.22
CA LYS A 194 0.59 24.02 -4.87
C LYS A 194 0.52 24.49 -3.41
N THR A 195 0.14 23.62 -2.49
CA THR A 195 -0.04 23.92 -1.08
C THR A 195 0.97 23.17 -0.22
N TYR A 196 1.35 23.76 0.92
CA TYR A 196 2.23 23.13 1.91
C TYR A 196 1.44 22.44 3.04
N ARG A 197 0.12 22.66 3.13
CA ARG A 197 -0.72 22.07 4.19
C ARG A 197 -1.00 20.61 3.90
N HIS A 198 -0.50 19.72 4.76
CA HIS A 198 -0.67 18.26 4.60
C HIS A 198 -2.12 17.81 4.62
N THR A 199 -2.99 18.47 5.39
CA THR A 199 -4.42 18.16 5.41
C THR A 199 -5.06 18.33 4.03
N GLN A 200 -4.75 19.42 3.34
CA GLN A 200 -5.26 19.67 1.98
C GLN A 200 -4.65 18.72 0.96
N LEU A 201 -3.35 18.38 1.12
CA LEU A 201 -2.67 17.41 0.27
C LEU A 201 -3.27 16.00 0.42
N ILE A 202 -3.59 15.57 1.64
CA ILE A 202 -4.20 14.26 1.89
C ILE A 202 -5.58 14.18 1.24
N LEU A 203 -6.44 15.18 1.47
CA LEU A 203 -7.77 15.23 0.86
C LEU A 203 -7.70 15.31 -0.67
N GLY A 204 -6.85 16.17 -1.20
CA GLY A 204 -6.64 16.30 -2.64
C GLY A 204 -6.08 15.02 -3.26
N SER A 205 -5.14 14.35 -2.59
CA SER A 205 -4.61 13.06 -3.05
C SER A 205 -5.69 11.98 -3.05
N ALA A 206 -6.55 11.94 -2.04
CA ALA A 206 -7.65 10.98 -1.99
C ALA A 206 -8.65 11.19 -3.14
N LEU A 207 -9.08 12.44 -3.38
CA LEU A 207 -9.99 12.78 -4.48
C LEU A 207 -9.35 12.49 -5.85
N PHE A 208 -8.09 12.87 -6.03
CA PHE A 208 -7.36 12.61 -7.28
C PHE A 208 -7.16 11.12 -7.52
N GLY A 209 -6.88 10.36 -6.44
CA GLY A 209 -6.81 8.90 -6.48
C GLY A 209 -8.09 8.25 -6.95
N MET A 210 -9.25 8.71 -6.46
CA MET A 210 -10.56 8.25 -6.93
C MET A 210 -10.74 8.53 -8.42
N ILE A 211 -10.41 9.72 -8.89
CA ILE A 211 -10.51 10.08 -10.32
C ILE A 211 -9.64 9.17 -11.20
N VAL A 212 -8.39 8.93 -10.78
CA VAL A 212 -7.45 8.06 -11.52
C VAL A 212 -7.94 6.61 -11.56
N LEU A 213 -8.43 6.10 -10.42
CA LEU A 213 -8.92 4.72 -10.35
C LEU A 213 -10.22 4.52 -11.14
N VAL A 214 -11.20 5.41 -10.98
CA VAL A 214 -12.47 5.34 -11.71
C VAL A 214 -12.24 5.57 -13.21
N GLY A 215 -11.41 6.55 -13.58
CA GLY A 215 -11.05 6.81 -14.97
C GLY A 215 -10.30 5.63 -15.61
N GLY A 216 -9.36 5.01 -14.86
CA GLY A 216 -8.66 3.80 -15.29
C GLY A 216 -9.61 2.62 -15.50
N GLN A 217 -10.55 2.42 -14.56
CA GLN A 217 -11.56 1.36 -14.67
C GLN A 217 -12.49 1.56 -15.88
N LEU A 218 -12.95 2.79 -16.11
CA LEU A 218 -13.78 3.13 -17.28
C LEU A 218 -13.03 2.88 -18.61
N LEU A 219 -11.73 3.19 -18.67
CA LEU A 219 -10.90 2.89 -19.85
C LEU A 219 -10.79 1.38 -20.08
N VAL A 220 -10.56 0.60 -19.02
CA VAL A 220 -10.49 -0.86 -19.11
C VAL A 220 -11.82 -1.44 -19.61
N GLU A 221 -12.94 -0.95 -19.10
CA GLU A 221 -14.26 -1.41 -19.46
C GLU A 221 -14.62 -1.12 -20.92
N HIS A 222 -14.43 0.13 -21.35
CA HIS A 222 -14.87 0.57 -22.68
C HIS A 222 -13.87 0.25 -23.81
N ALA A 223 -12.56 0.32 -23.52
CA ALA A 223 -11.55 0.12 -24.56
C ALA A 223 -11.07 -1.32 -24.67
N TYR A 224 -11.11 -2.10 -23.58
CA TYR A 224 -10.50 -3.43 -23.52
C TYR A 224 -11.45 -4.53 -23.06
N SER A 225 -12.76 -4.26 -22.89
CA SER A 225 -13.80 -5.24 -22.52
C SER A 225 -13.36 -6.16 -21.36
N TYR A 226 -12.76 -5.59 -20.31
CA TYR A 226 -12.24 -6.30 -19.12
C TYR A 226 -11.10 -7.31 -19.35
N THR A 227 -10.50 -7.32 -20.53
CA THR A 227 -9.42 -8.28 -20.87
C THR A 227 -8.14 -8.01 -20.09
N ILE A 228 -7.91 -6.76 -19.68
CA ILE A 228 -6.68 -6.34 -18.96
C ILE A 228 -7.07 -5.73 -17.61
N PRO A 229 -6.47 -6.17 -16.51
CA PRO A 229 -6.74 -5.58 -15.18
C PRO A 229 -6.28 -4.13 -15.10
N VAL A 230 -7.00 -3.31 -14.35
CA VAL A 230 -6.69 -1.88 -14.15
C VAL A 230 -5.30 -1.66 -13.54
N SER A 231 -4.82 -2.61 -12.73
CA SER A 231 -3.49 -2.56 -12.12
C SER A 231 -2.35 -2.53 -13.13
N VAL A 232 -2.51 -3.19 -14.27
CA VAL A 232 -1.50 -3.20 -15.35
C VAL A 232 -1.36 -1.80 -15.95
N PHE A 233 -2.49 -1.12 -16.24
CA PHE A 233 -2.48 0.25 -16.73
C PHE A 233 -1.80 1.22 -15.76
N ILE A 234 -2.16 1.11 -14.49
CA ILE A 234 -1.59 1.97 -13.44
C ILE A 234 -0.10 1.69 -13.28
N THR A 235 0.32 0.43 -13.33
CA THR A 235 1.73 0.05 -13.19
C THR A 235 2.56 0.53 -14.38
N VAL A 236 2.08 0.34 -15.61
CA VAL A 236 2.78 0.80 -16.82
C VAL A 236 2.81 2.33 -16.89
N GLY A 237 1.67 2.99 -16.74
CA GLY A 237 1.57 4.45 -16.71
C GLY A 237 2.40 5.07 -15.59
N GLY A 238 2.37 4.46 -14.41
CA GLY A 238 3.17 4.87 -13.25
C GLY A 238 4.66 4.69 -13.44
N GLY A 239 5.07 3.59 -14.07
CA GLY A 239 6.48 3.35 -14.41
C GLY A 239 7.03 4.40 -15.39
N VAL A 240 6.28 4.70 -16.44
CA VAL A 240 6.63 5.76 -17.41
C VAL A 240 6.70 7.13 -16.72
N TYR A 241 5.70 7.45 -15.90
CA TYR A 241 5.69 8.72 -15.13
C TYR A 241 6.87 8.80 -14.14
N PHE A 242 7.22 7.69 -13.50
CA PHE A 242 8.37 7.64 -12.60
C PHE A 242 9.69 7.89 -13.32
N LEU A 243 9.88 7.28 -14.51
CA LEU A 243 11.03 7.54 -15.37
C LEU A 243 11.10 9.01 -15.79
N TYR A 244 9.96 9.59 -16.17
CA TYR A 244 9.87 11.01 -16.50
C TYR A 244 10.30 11.89 -15.32
N LEU A 245 9.83 11.61 -14.11
CA LEU A 245 10.23 12.34 -12.90
C LEU A 245 11.73 12.24 -12.62
N LEU A 246 12.31 11.04 -12.75
CA LEU A 246 13.75 10.84 -12.55
C LEU A 246 14.60 11.63 -13.55
N LEU A 247 14.18 11.66 -14.81
CA LEU A 247 14.91 12.37 -15.86
C LEU A 247 14.77 13.89 -15.72
N THR A 248 13.61 14.37 -15.28
CA THR A 248 13.33 15.80 -15.11
C THR A 248 13.98 16.37 -13.86
N ASN A 249 13.96 15.64 -12.73
CA ASN A 249 14.58 16.07 -11.48
C ASN A 249 16.13 16.04 -11.49
N ARG A 250 16.77 15.52 -12.52
CA ARG A 250 18.23 15.64 -12.69
C ARG A 250 18.71 17.06 -13.07
N ARG A 251 17.77 18.00 -13.29
CA ARG A 251 18.09 19.38 -13.71
C ARG A 251 17.89 20.44 -12.62
N ALA A 252 17.66 20.02 -11.35
CA ALA A 252 17.55 20.93 -10.21
C ALA A 252 18.67 20.70 -9.20
#